data_85a188828db52f0e067067ac64cefdb4
#
_entry.id   85a188828db52f0e067067ac64cefdb4
#
_cell.length_a   1.000
_cell.length_b   1.000
_cell.length_c   1.000
_cell.angle_alpha   90.00
_cell.angle_beta   90.00
_cell.angle_gamma   90.00
#
_symmetry.space_group_name_H-M   'P 1'
#
loop_
_entity.id
_entity.type
_entity.pdbx_description
1 polymer ?
#
loop_
_entity_poly.entity_id
_entity_poly.type
_entity_poly.pdbx_seq_one_letter_code
_entity_poly.pdbx_strand_id
1 'polypeptide(L)'
;ESLLEEFKKEPQKLYSYIKNEIKYNRQEDYPVLRISPMGALKSKKGNFESQKILFVAILRSLGVPARLDPMDREPEYYRDGKFHEVNSKGEEERKEAVFMLHFEEGEDWKYHLTWTLNKLEQGSYHTLRLRLEDLEGEDNHKKLCVSAGIYQIIITTRLINGDQMVREFYTEVKNGETKEIYLRKATPDIEDKVSTVSLTDLPVLDREGKKTCLIKEKAGERKLFIWLGIGEEPTEHVLNELLEEEESAFSQKDKIFLLVKNYEEEANDTLKKVLERIQPQLYCPEKFLTWEQIAQKLGDENAKRLPVGLVVNRDGKGIYGTFGYNVGSVHQMLMHLKNENE
;
A
#
# COMPACT_ATOMS: atom_id res chain seq x y z
N GLU A 1 6.86 -51.03 0.80
CA GLU A 1 6.71 -49.80 0.01
C GLU A 1 7.79 -48.81 0.45
N SER A 2 8.49 -48.16 -0.50
CA SER A 2 9.47 -47.15 -0.08
C SER A 2 8.73 -45.92 0.47
N LEU A 3 9.30 -45.19 1.39
CA LEU A 3 8.76 -43.95 1.95
C LEU A 3 8.36 -42.95 0.86
N LEU A 4 9.10 -42.93 -0.24
CA LEU A 4 8.82 -42.05 -1.40
C LEU A 4 7.53 -42.45 -2.14
N GLU A 5 7.24 -43.75 -2.28
CA GLU A 5 6.00 -44.21 -2.87
C GLU A 5 4.79 -43.94 -1.97
N GLU A 6 4.97 -43.98 -0.66
CA GLU A 6 3.94 -43.56 0.29
C GLU A 6 3.62 -42.07 0.14
N PHE A 7 4.64 -41.21 0.02
CA PHE A 7 4.42 -39.75 -0.19
C PHE A 7 3.76 -39.41 -1.52
N LYS A 8 3.98 -40.21 -2.57
CA LYS A 8 3.23 -40.06 -3.83
C LYS A 8 1.76 -40.36 -3.67
N LYS A 9 1.43 -41.43 -2.93
CA LYS A 9 0.05 -41.84 -2.69
C LYS A 9 -0.69 -40.95 -1.70
N GLU A 10 0.00 -40.48 -0.69
CA GLU A 10 -0.56 -39.68 0.39
C GLU A 10 0.30 -38.43 0.68
N PRO A 11 0.22 -37.40 -0.21
CA PRO A 11 1.06 -36.18 -0.09
C PRO A 11 0.95 -35.46 1.27
N GLN A 12 -0.20 -35.52 1.92
CA GLN A 12 -0.40 -34.95 3.27
C GLN A 12 0.56 -35.56 4.31
N LYS A 13 0.95 -36.84 4.17
CA LYS A 13 1.94 -37.47 5.05
C LYS A 13 3.34 -36.87 4.86
N LEU A 14 3.68 -36.48 3.61
CA LEU A 14 4.94 -35.78 3.36
C LEU A 14 4.98 -34.43 4.10
N TYR A 15 3.87 -33.67 4.13
CA TYR A 15 3.86 -32.38 4.80
C TYR A 15 4.02 -32.55 6.32
N SER A 16 3.33 -33.53 6.90
CA SER A 16 3.50 -33.91 8.31
C SER A 16 4.94 -34.33 8.62
N TYR A 17 5.56 -35.13 7.74
CA TYR A 17 6.97 -35.51 7.86
C TYR A 17 7.89 -34.29 7.83
N ILE A 18 7.70 -33.37 6.87
CA ILE A 18 8.49 -32.13 6.78
C ILE A 18 8.39 -31.30 8.04
N LYS A 19 7.19 -31.12 8.60
CA LYS A 19 6.98 -30.34 9.83
C LYS A 19 7.67 -30.97 11.03
N ASN A 20 7.77 -32.30 11.07
CA ASN A 20 8.46 -33.01 12.13
C ASN A 20 9.98 -32.96 11.99
N GLU A 21 10.52 -33.00 10.78
CA GLU A 21 11.96 -33.06 10.50
C GLU A 21 12.61 -31.68 10.37
N ILE A 22 11.91 -30.72 9.79
CA ILE A 22 12.42 -29.36 9.54
C ILE A 22 11.92 -28.44 10.66
N LYS A 23 12.81 -28.09 11.56
CA LYS A 23 12.46 -27.28 12.73
C LYS A 23 12.54 -25.79 12.43
N TYR A 24 11.66 -25.03 13.06
CA TYR A 24 11.66 -23.58 13.06
C TYR A 24 11.60 -23.06 14.49
N ASN A 25 12.58 -22.22 14.86
CA ASN A 25 12.59 -21.52 16.14
C ASN A 25 12.44 -20.02 15.89
N ARG A 26 11.30 -19.44 16.25
CA ARG A 26 11.01 -18.01 16.08
C ARG A 26 12.00 -17.08 16.80
N GLN A 27 12.63 -17.53 17.86
CA GLN A 27 13.58 -16.72 18.63
C GLN A 27 14.99 -16.70 18.02
N GLU A 28 15.37 -17.77 17.31
CA GLU A 28 16.71 -17.94 16.74
C GLU A 28 16.75 -17.77 15.21
N ASP A 29 15.63 -18.03 14.53
CA ASP A 29 15.56 -18.04 13.08
C ASP A 29 14.90 -16.75 12.56
N TYR A 30 15.46 -16.14 11.52
CA TYR A 30 14.86 -14.99 10.85
C TYR A 30 13.55 -15.41 10.14
N PRO A 31 12.39 -14.88 10.55
CA PRO A 31 11.09 -15.33 10.03
C PRO A 31 10.90 -15.05 8.54
N VAL A 32 11.59 -14.04 7.99
CA VAL A 32 11.51 -13.65 6.58
C VAL A 32 12.51 -14.36 5.68
N LEU A 33 13.56 -14.99 6.25
CA LEU A 33 14.58 -15.69 5.47
C LEU A 33 14.05 -17.05 5.00
N ARG A 34 14.01 -17.21 3.67
CA ARG A 34 13.67 -18.47 3.03
C ARG A 34 14.97 -19.25 2.76
N ILE A 35 14.98 -20.49 3.18
CA ILE A 35 16.07 -21.43 2.83
C ILE A 35 15.66 -22.24 1.60
N SER A 36 16.63 -22.59 0.75
CA SER A 36 16.37 -23.47 -0.39
C SER A 36 15.92 -24.87 0.06
N PRO A 37 15.15 -25.62 -0.75
CA PRO A 37 14.73 -26.99 -0.40
C PRO A 37 15.90 -27.90 0.00
N MET A 38 17.00 -27.86 -0.72
CA MET A 38 18.20 -28.65 -0.39
C MET A 38 18.86 -28.16 0.90
N GLY A 39 18.87 -26.85 1.14
CA GLY A 39 19.36 -26.25 2.39
C GLY A 39 18.53 -26.70 3.58
N ALA A 40 17.21 -26.69 3.47
CA ALA A 40 16.30 -27.16 4.52
C ALA A 40 16.53 -28.64 4.86
N LEU A 41 16.65 -29.49 3.84
CA LEU A 41 16.94 -30.93 4.03
C LEU A 41 18.27 -31.19 4.75
N LYS A 42 19.33 -30.45 4.36
CA LYS A 42 20.66 -30.60 4.94
C LYS A 42 20.77 -30.07 6.36
N SER A 43 20.22 -28.88 6.61
CA SER A 43 20.30 -28.21 7.91
C SER A 43 19.24 -28.68 8.91
N LYS A 44 18.18 -29.32 8.45
CA LYS A 44 16.98 -29.65 9.22
C LYS A 44 16.31 -28.42 9.86
N LYS A 45 16.52 -27.25 9.23
CA LYS A 45 15.96 -25.95 9.65
C LYS A 45 15.22 -25.28 8.51
N GLY A 46 14.16 -24.53 8.84
CA GLY A 46 13.41 -23.74 7.88
C GLY A 46 12.14 -23.18 8.48
N ASN A 47 11.81 -21.94 8.15
CA ASN A 47 10.53 -21.34 8.52
C ASN A 47 9.36 -22.01 7.78
N PHE A 48 8.14 -21.63 8.14
CA PHE A 48 6.93 -22.24 7.57
C PHE A 48 6.85 -22.11 6.04
N GLU A 49 7.26 -20.97 5.48
CA GLU A 49 7.30 -20.77 4.03
C GLU A 49 8.33 -21.71 3.37
N SER A 50 9.48 -21.90 3.99
CA SER A 50 10.49 -22.86 3.52
C SER A 50 10.00 -24.30 3.56
N GLN A 51 9.21 -24.68 4.57
CA GLN A 51 8.58 -25.99 4.67
C GLN A 51 7.55 -26.22 3.55
N LYS A 52 6.71 -25.21 3.24
CA LYS A 52 5.74 -25.24 2.13
C LYS A 52 6.46 -25.39 0.78
N ILE A 53 7.53 -24.61 0.55
CA ILE A 53 8.33 -24.69 -0.67
C ILE A 53 9.01 -26.08 -0.79
N LEU A 54 9.52 -26.63 0.30
CA LEU A 54 10.12 -27.95 0.32
C LEU A 54 9.12 -29.04 -0.04
N PHE A 55 7.90 -28.98 0.48
CA PHE A 55 6.81 -29.89 0.13
C PHE A 55 6.56 -29.91 -1.37
N VAL A 56 6.37 -28.73 -1.97
CA VAL A 56 6.16 -28.59 -3.41
C VAL A 56 7.34 -29.14 -4.21
N ALA A 57 8.57 -28.85 -3.78
CA ALA A 57 9.79 -29.32 -4.47
C ALA A 57 9.91 -30.83 -4.46
N ILE A 58 9.68 -31.49 -3.31
CA ILE A 58 9.73 -32.96 -3.20
C ILE A 58 8.65 -33.59 -4.08
N LEU A 59 7.40 -33.15 -4.00
CA LEU A 59 6.30 -33.73 -4.79
C LEU A 59 6.58 -33.62 -6.28
N ARG A 60 7.04 -32.46 -6.76
CA ARG A 60 7.43 -32.29 -8.17
C ARG A 60 8.55 -33.23 -8.59
N SER A 61 9.55 -33.44 -7.72
CA SER A 61 10.63 -34.41 -7.97
C SER A 61 10.13 -35.86 -8.03
N LEU A 62 9.02 -36.16 -7.37
CA LEU A 62 8.35 -37.46 -7.41
C LEU A 62 7.35 -37.60 -8.56
N GLY A 63 7.19 -36.56 -9.41
CA GLY A 63 6.28 -36.55 -10.55
C GLY A 63 4.82 -36.20 -10.18
N VAL A 64 4.56 -35.71 -8.97
CA VAL A 64 3.25 -35.21 -8.54
C VAL A 64 3.20 -33.70 -8.75
N PRO A 65 2.30 -33.18 -9.60
CA PRO A 65 2.16 -31.74 -9.76
C PRO A 65 1.74 -31.09 -8.44
N ALA A 66 2.48 -30.08 -8.02
CA ALA A 66 2.24 -29.37 -6.78
C ALA A 66 2.56 -27.89 -6.92
N ARG A 67 1.92 -27.04 -6.13
CA ARG A 67 2.16 -25.59 -6.11
C ARG A 67 1.87 -25.02 -4.74
N LEU A 68 2.21 -23.76 -4.53
CA LEU A 68 1.63 -22.95 -3.49
C LEU A 68 0.40 -22.26 -4.09
N ASP A 69 -0.73 -22.27 -3.37
CA ASP A 69 -1.93 -21.55 -3.79
C ASP A 69 -1.60 -20.06 -4.08
N PRO A 70 -2.10 -19.51 -5.18
CA PRO A 70 -1.79 -18.12 -5.54
C PRO A 70 -2.28 -17.10 -4.53
N MET A 71 -3.39 -17.35 -3.81
CA MET A 71 -4.04 -16.42 -2.91
C MET A 71 -3.44 -16.43 -1.50
N ASP A 72 -3.45 -17.59 -0.83
CA ASP A 72 -3.02 -17.73 0.57
C ASP A 72 -1.66 -18.43 0.74
N ARG A 73 -1.10 -18.93 -0.36
CA ARG A 73 0.18 -19.64 -0.41
C ARG A 73 0.22 -20.93 0.40
N GLU A 74 -0.94 -21.54 0.65
CA GLU A 74 -0.96 -22.88 1.20
C GLU A 74 -0.46 -23.91 0.18
N PRO A 75 0.18 -25.00 0.62
CA PRO A 75 0.72 -26.01 -0.29
C PRO A 75 -0.41 -26.85 -0.88
N GLU A 76 -0.39 -27.02 -2.19
CA GLU A 76 -1.36 -27.81 -2.93
C GLU A 76 -0.68 -28.88 -3.78
N TYR A 77 -1.35 -30.02 -3.95
CA TYR A 77 -0.98 -31.06 -4.90
C TYR A 77 -2.16 -31.39 -5.82
N TYR A 78 -1.84 -31.79 -7.06
CA TYR A 78 -2.84 -32.11 -8.05
C TYR A 78 -3.19 -33.59 -8.03
N ARG A 79 -4.49 -33.91 -7.91
CA ARG A 79 -5.05 -35.26 -7.99
C ARG A 79 -6.50 -35.18 -8.47
N ASP A 80 -6.95 -36.20 -9.21
CA ASP A 80 -8.34 -36.34 -9.64
C ASP A 80 -8.91 -35.10 -10.34
N GLY A 81 -8.09 -34.44 -11.17
CA GLY A 81 -8.51 -33.29 -11.97
C GLY A 81 -8.48 -31.94 -11.26
N LYS A 82 -8.06 -31.87 -9.98
CA LYS A 82 -8.04 -30.63 -9.21
C LYS A 82 -6.85 -30.53 -8.26
N PHE A 83 -6.59 -29.33 -7.74
CA PHE A 83 -5.66 -29.12 -6.67
C PHE A 83 -6.33 -29.34 -5.30
N HIS A 84 -5.61 -29.99 -4.40
CA HIS A 84 -6.00 -30.26 -3.03
C HIS A 84 -5.03 -29.54 -2.11
N GLU A 85 -5.54 -28.71 -1.23
CA GLU A 85 -4.78 -27.97 -0.24
C GLU A 85 -4.42 -28.87 0.94
N VAL A 86 -3.24 -28.68 1.50
CA VAL A 86 -2.82 -29.34 2.73
C VAL A 86 -2.62 -28.29 3.81
N ASN A 87 -3.46 -28.36 4.86
CA ASN A 87 -3.42 -27.39 5.93
C ASN A 87 -2.18 -27.54 6.84
N SER A 88 -2.03 -26.64 7.79
CA SER A 88 -0.91 -26.62 8.74
C SER A 88 -0.82 -27.86 9.62
N LYS A 89 -1.86 -28.69 9.70
CA LYS A 89 -1.87 -29.98 10.43
C LYS A 89 -1.47 -31.15 9.55
N GLY A 90 -1.30 -30.96 8.23
CA GLY A 90 -1.04 -32.02 7.27
C GLY A 90 -2.32 -32.78 6.87
N GLU A 91 -3.47 -32.15 6.99
CA GLU A 91 -4.76 -32.68 6.57
C GLU A 91 -5.19 -32.02 5.25
N GLU A 92 -5.94 -32.73 4.42
CA GLU A 92 -6.56 -32.15 3.23
C GLU A 92 -7.62 -31.13 3.67
N GLU A 93 -7.51 -29.89 3.17
CA GLU A 93 -8.44 -28.82 3.46
C GLU A 93 -9.18 -28.38 2.19
N ARG A 94 -10.44 -27.98 2.35
CA ARG A 94 -11.27 -27.45 1.27
C ARG A 94 -11.62 -26.01 1.57
N LYS A 95 -11.57 -25.17 0.52
CA LYS A 95 -12.10 -23.79 0.57
C LYS A 95 -13.61 -23.84 0.41
N GLU A 96 -14.31 -24.13 1.48
CA GLU A 96 -15.78 -24.27 1.49
C GLU A 96 -16.51 -23.07 2.09
N ALA A 97 -15.79 -22.13 2.70
CA ALA A 97 -16.38 -20.90 3.22
C ALA A 97 -16.39 -19.79 2.17
N VAL A 98 -17.34 -18.87 2.31
CA VAL A 98 -17.53 -17.78 1.36
C VAL A 98 -17.63 -16.45 2.09
N PHE A 99 -16.86 -15.46 1.66
CA PHE A 99 -17.10 -14.06 1.97
C PHE A 99 -17.85 -13.40 0.81
N MET A 100 -18.99 -12.75 1.14
CA MET A 100 -19.65 -11.81 0.26
C MET A 100 -19.18 -10.43 0.63
N LEU A 101 -18.31 -9.85 -0.20
CA LEU A 101 -17.69 -8.55 0.04
C LEU A 101 -18.59 -7.45 -0.52
N HIS A 102 -18.98 -6.50 0.33
CA HIS A 102 -19.79 -5.35 -0.04
C HIS A 102 -18.95 -4.09 0.12
N PHE A 103 -18.66 -3.44 -1.00
CA PHE A 103 -17.88 -2.21 -1.04
C PHE A 103 -18.81 -1.00 -1.05
N GLU A 104 -18.51 -0.02 -0.21
CA GLU A 104 -19.23 1.26 -0.20
C GLU A 104 -19.12 1.96 -1.56
N GLU A 105 -20.27 2.42 -2.10
CA GLU A 105 -20.34 3.07 -3.39
C GLU A 105 -19.64 4.44 -3.39
N GLY A 106 -19.11 4.82 -4.55
CA GLY A 106 -18.46 6.12 -4.74
C GLY A 106 -17.04 6.21 -4.20
N GLU A 107 -16.50 5.11 -3.62
CA GLU A 107 -15.16 5.05 -3.07
C GLU A 107 -14.21 4.26 -3.98
N ASP A 108 -12.94 4.71 -4.04
CA ASP A 108 -11.88 3.99 -4.78
C ASP A 108 -11.30 2.87 -3.90
N TRP A 109 -11.68 1.64 -4.20
CA TRP A 109 -11.25 0.44 -3.47
C TRP A 109 -10.08 -0.22 -4.19
N LYS A 110 -8.86 -0.03 -3.66
CA LYS A 110 -7.63 -0.66 -4.15
C LYS A 110 -7.08 -1.62 -3.11
N TYR A 111 -7.00 -2.90 -3.45
CA TYR A 111 -6.41 -3.91 -2.59
C TYR A 111 -4.91 -3.61 -2.35
N HIS A 112 -4.41 -3.85 -1.15
CA HIS A 112 -3.10 -3.45 -0.62
C HIS A 112 -2.89 -1.95 -0.41
N LEU A 113 -3.79 -1.08 -0.89
CA LEU A 113 -3.68 0.37 -0.71
C LEU A 113 -4.74 0.91 0.25
N THR A 114 -6.02 0.64 -0.03
CA THR A 114 -7.14 1.12 0.79
C THR A 114 -7.70 0.06 1.72
N TRP A 115 -7.44 -1.21 1.45
CA TRP A 115 -7.83 -2.31 2.31
C TRP A 115 -6.99 -3.56 2.10
N THR A 116 -6.97 -4.44 3.13
CA THR A 116 -6.38 -5.78 3.05
C THR A 116 -7.23 -6.80 3.79
N LEU A 117 -7.17 -8.04 3.34
CA LEU A 117 -7.72 -9.21 4.01
C LEU A 117 -6.58 -10.13 4.41
N ASN A 118 -6.51 -10.45 5.69
CA ASN A 118 -5.42 -11.22 6.28
C ASN A 118 -6.00 -12.46 6.96
N LYS A 119 -5.36 -13.62 6.79
CA LYS A 119 -5.72 -14.88 7.46
C LYS A 119 -4.78 -15.14 8.63
N LEU A 120 -5.31 -15.55 9.77
CA LEU A 120 -4.50 -15.96 10.93
C LEU A 120 -3.95 -17.36 10.71
N GLU A 121 -2.63 -17.47 10.62
CA GLU A 121 -1.92 -18.74 10.50
C GLU A 121 -0.78 -18.78 11.48
N GLN A 122 -0.73 -19.87 12.28
CA GLN A 122 0.35 -20.12 13.23
C GLN A 122 0.70 -18.93 14.15
N GLY A 123 -0.35 -18.16 14.55
CA GLY A 123 -0.22 -17.02 15.44
C GLY A 123 0.29 -15.73 14.78
N SER A 124 0.22 -15.64 13.46
CA SER A 124 0.51 -14.42 12.70
C SER A 124 -0.53 -14.22 11.61
N TYR A 125 -0.86 -12.96 11.30
CA TYR A 125 -1.71 -12.63 10.18
C TYR A 125 -0.89 -12.54 8.89
N HIS A 126 -1.39 -13.20 7.84
CA HIS A 126 -0.80 -13.20 6.50
C HIS A 126 -1.79 -12.62 5.52
N THR A 127 -1.36 -11.58 4.79
CA THR A 127 -2.19 -10.91 3.79
C THR A 127 -2.42 -11.85 2.61
N LEU A 128 -3.68 -12.06 2.25
CA LEU A 128 -4.05 -12.80 1.05
C LEU A 128 -3.64 -12.00 -0.19
N ARG A 129 -3.35 -12.71 -1.28
CA ARG A 129 -3.02 -12.11 -2.58
C ARG A 129 -4.25 -12.10 -3.46
N LEU A 130 -5.03 -11.03 -3.37
CA LEU A 130 -6.27 -10.89 -4.14
C LEU A 130 -6.06 -9.96 -5.33
N ARG A 131 -6.74 -10.27 -6.42
CA ARG A 131 -7.03 -9.36 -7.51
C ARG A 131 -8.53 -9.25 -7.60
N LEU A 132 -9.06 -8.04 -7.43
CA LEU A 132 -10.52 -7.83 -7.37
C LEU A 132 -11.19 -8.17 -8.69
N GLU A 133 -10.48 -7.99 -9.81
CA GLU A 133 -10.94 -8.37 -11.15
C GLU A 133 -11.13 -9.89 -11.35
N ASP A 134 -10.41 -10.71 -10.55
CA ASP A 134 -10.50 -12.17 -10.62
C ASP A 134 -11.65 -12.74 -9.76
N LEU A 135 -12.34 -11.90 -8.98
CA LEU A 135 -13.45 -12.32 -8.11
C LEU A 135 -14.78 -12.26 -8.85
N GLU A 136 -15.63 -13.26 -8.58
CA GLU A 136 -17.01 -13.30 -9.12
C GLU A 136 -17.87 -12.18 -8.54
N GLY A 137 -18.72 -11.57 -9.35
CA GLY A 137 -19.70 -10.57 -8.94
C GLY A 137 -19.55 -9.21 -9.60
N GLU A 138 -20.45 -8.29 -9.25
CA GLU A 138 -20.46 -6.90 -9.72
C GLU A 138 -19.40 -6.06 -9.00
N ASP A 139 -19.13 -4.83 -9.44
CA ASP A 139 -18.04 -3.99 -8.93
C ASP A 139 -18.10 -3.80 -7.40
N ASN A 140 -19.27 -3.55 -6.84
CA ASN A 140 -19.46 -3.32 -5.41
C ASN A 140 -19.83 -4.58 -4.60
N HIS A 141 -19.98 -5.74 -5.27
CA HIS A 141 -20.37 -7.00 -4.64
C HIS A 141 -19.51 -8.13 -5.19
N LYS A 142 -18.56 -8.61 -4.41
CA LYS A 142 -17.64 -9.67 -4.84
C LYS A 142 -17.78 -10.90 -3.95
N LYS A 143 -17.72 -12.07 -4.58
CA LYS A 143 -17.69 -13.37 -3.91
C LYS A 143 -16.27 -13.89 -3.84
N LEU A 144 -15.82 -14.24 -2.64
CA LEU A 144 -14.52 -14.81 -2.38
C LEU A 144 -14.64 -16.14 -1.64
N CYS A 145 -14.18 -17.22 -2.25
CA CYS A 145 -14.08 -18.54 -1.61
C CYS A 145 -12.79 -18.58 -0.74
N VAL A 146 -12.94 -18.97 0.51
CA VAL A 146 -11.85 -19.04 1.49
C VAL A 146 -11.92 -20.34 2.28
N SER A 147 -10.82 -20.75 2.90
CA SER A 147 -10.81 -21.83 3.90
C SER A 147 -11.39 -21.32 5.23
N ALA A 148 -11.92 -22.21 6.06
CA ALA A 148 -12.33 -21.86 7.42
C ALA A 148 -11.17 -21.27 8.22
N GLY A 149 -11.46 -20.30 9.08
CA GLY A 149 -10.42 -19.68 9.91
C GLY A 149 -10.78 -18.31 10.44
N ILE A 150 -9.79 -17.68 11.06
CA ILE A 150 -9.89 -16.32 11.59
C ILE A 150 -9.23 -15.36 10.62
N TYR A 151 -9.94 -14.28 10.31
CA TYR A 151 -9.53 -13.26 9.37
C TYR A 151 -9.53 -11.89 10.01
N GLN A 152 -8.59 -11.06 9.60
CA GLN A 152 -8.47 -9.64 9.91
C GLN A 152 -8.71 -8.84 8.64
N ILE A 153 -9.56 -7.85 8.71
CA ILE A 153 -9.78 -6.88 7.64
C ILE A 153 -9.25 -5.53 8.12
N ILE A 154 -8.38 -4.93 7.33
CA ILE A 154 -7.85 -3.60 7.58
C ILE A 154 -8.34 -2.68 6.47
N ILE A 155 -8.95 -1.56 6.84
CA ILE A 155 -9.39 -0.51 5.93
C ILE A 155 -8.64 0.75 6.28
N THR A 156 -8.08 1.41 5.29
CA THR A 156 -7.35 2.66 5.46
C THR A 156 -8.06 3.79 4.73
N THR A 157 -8.18 4.93 5.40
CA THR A 157 -8.73 6.16 4.83
C THR A 157 -7.69 7.26 4.97
N ARG A 158 -7.32 7.89 3.86
CA ARG A 158 -6.46 9.06 3.88
C ARG A 158 -7.30 10.28 4.21
N LEU A 159 -6.85 11.03 5.20
CA LEU A 159 -7.53 12.25 5.64
C LEU A 159 -7.04 13.46 4.83
N ILE A 160 -7.81 14.56 4.86
CA ILE A 160 -7.50 15.80 4.15
C ILE A 160 -6.21 16.48 4.63
N ASN A 161 -5.77 16.20 5.85
CA ASN A 161 -4.50 16.67 6.41
C ASN A 161 -3.31 15.73 6.12
N GLY A 162 -3.51 14.70 5.28
CA GLY A 162 -2.51 13.70 4.93
C GLY A 162 -2.34 12.56 5.92
N ASP A 163 -2.94 12.61 7.10
CA ASP A 163 -2.94 11.52 8.06
C ASP A 163 -3.68 10.30 7.51
N GLN A 164 -3.44 9.14 8.09
CA GLN A 164 -4.11 7.90 7.73
C GLN A 164 -4.90 7.36 8.92
N MET A 165 -6.21 7.24 8.72
CA MET A 165 -7.07 6.53 9.66
C MET A 165 -7.12 5.06 9.30
N VAL A 166 -6.94 4.19 10.29
CA VAL A 166 -7.01 2.74 10.13
C VAL A 166 -8.20 2.22 10.90
N ARG A 167 -9.04 1.46 10.22
CA ARG A 167 -10.12 0.68 10.83
C ARG A 167 -9.81 -0.79 10.67
N GLU A 168 -9.85 -1.51 11.77
CA GLU A 168 -9.52 -2.92 11.85
C GLU A 168 -10.66 -3.70 12.48
N PHE A 169 -11.02 -4.84 11.90
CA PHE A 169 -11.96 -5.77 12.50
C PHE A 169 -11.61 -7.22 12.19
N TYR A 170 -12.10 -8.11 13.02
CA TYR A 170 -11.80 -9.54 12.97
C TYR A 170 -13.07 -10.33 12.74
N THR A 171 -12.94 -11.44 12.03
CA THR A 171 -14.06 -12.34 11.79
C THR A 171 -13.57 -13.78 11.75
N GLU A 172 -14.37 -14.70 12.24
CA GLU A 172 -14.20 -16.14 12.05
C GLU A 172 -15.23 -16.62 11.04
N VAL A 173 -14.81 -17.51 10.15
CA VAL A 173 -15.69 -18.21 9.21
C VAL A 173 -15.46 -19.69 9.31
N LYS A 174 -16.56 -20.48 9.34
CA LYS A 174 -16.54 -21.96 9.42
C LYS A 174 -16.75 -22.58 8.04
N ASN A 175 -16.38 -23.86 7.90
CA ASN A 175 -16.65 -24.60 6.67
C ASN A 175 -18.14 -24.62 6.36
N GLY A 176 -18.48 -24.36 5.10
CA GLY A 176 -19.85 -24.24 4.59
C GLY A 176 -20.55 -22.94 4.95
N GLU A 177 -19.90 -22.03 5.67
CA GLU A 177 -20.48 -20.73 6.06
C GLU A 177 -20.31 -19.70 4.95
N THR A 178 -21.36 -18.94 4.69
CA THR A 178 -21.31 -17.70 3.90
C THR A 178 -21.43 -16.52 4.84
N LYS A 179 -20.49 -15.56 4.77
CA LYS A 179 -20.44 -14.39 5.64
C LYS A 179 -20.39 -13.10 4.85
N GLU A 180 -21.27 -12.16 5.20
CA GLU A 180 -21.31 -10.83 4.63
C GLU A 180 -20.24 -9.94 5.29
N ILE A 181 -19.42 -9.29 4.47
CA ILE A 181 -18.35 -8.38 4.91
C ILE A 181 -18.59 -7.01 4.26
N TYR A 182 -18.85 -6.01 5.09
CA TYR A 182 -19.11 -4.64 4.64
C TYR A 182 -17.86 -3.80 4.79
N LEU A 183 -17.29 -3.39 3.66
CA LEU A 183 -16.14 -2.50 3.61
C LEU A 183 -16.63 -1.05 3.47
N ARG A 184 -16.45 -0.29 4.53
CA ARG A 184 -16.83 1.13 4.61
C ARG A 184 -15.66 1.93 5.11
N LYS A 185 -15.33 3.00 4.42
CA LYS A 185 -14.33 3.94 4.90
C LYS A 185 -14.78 4.60 6.20
N ALA A 186 -13.83 4.94 7.05
CA ALA A 186 -14.12 5.70 8.24
C ALA A 186 -14.40 7.16 7.84
N THR A 187 -15.52 7.70 8.29
CA THR A 187 -15.79 9.14 8.25
C THR A 187 -15.19 9.74 9.52
N PRO A 188 -14.11 10.49 9.45
CA PRO A 188 -13.52 11.06 10.64
C PRO A 188 -14.37 12.21 11.18
N ASP A 189 -14.58 12.19 12.48
CA ASP A 189 -15.06 13.34 13.25
C ASP A 189 -13.85 14.25 13.55
N ILE A 190 -13.18 14.74 12.49
CA ILE A 190 -11.97 15.55 12.62
C ILE A 190 -12.30 16.99 12.22
N GLU A 191 -11.98 17.92 13.12
CA GLU A 191 -11.87 19.33 12.76
C GLU A 191 -11.01 19.46 11.49
N ASP A 192 -11.59 20.03 10.45
CA ASP A 192 -10.91 20.31 9.20
C ASP A 192 -9.81 21.37 9.42
N LYS A 193 -8.66 20.93 9.93
CA LYS A 193 -7.51 21.80 10.15
C LYS A 193 -6.97 22.39 8.84
N VAL A 194 -7.13 21.70 7.73
CA VAL A 194 -6.65 22.15 6.43
C VAL A 194 -7.39 23.42 5.98
N SER A 195 -8.69 23.50 6.21
CA SER A 195 -9.48 24.68 5.87
C SER A 195 -9.10 25.93 6.68
N THR A 196 -8.38 25.77 7.80
CA THR A 196 -7.83 26.89 8.58
C THR A 196 -6.57 27.49 7.94
N VAL A 197 -5.92 26.75 7.02
CA VAL A 197 -4.76 27.23 6.27
C VAL A 197 -5.26 28.16 5.15
N SER A 198 -4.83 29.41 5.15
CA SER A 198 -5.11 30.33 4.06
C SER A 198 -3.81 30.97 3.60
N LEU A 199 -3.52 30.83 2.32
CA LEU A 199 -2.42 31.52 1.64
C LEU A 199 -2.99 32.74 0.93
N THR A 200 -2.97 33.88 1.61
CA THR A 200 -3.42 35.16 1.00
C THR A 200 -2.31 35.79 0.18
N ASP A 201 -1.08 35.49 0.49
CA ASP A 201 0.11 35.98 -0.19
C ASP A 201 1.25 34.97 -0.03
N LEU A 202 1.89 34.59 -1.14
CA LEU A 202 3.11 33.76 -1.15
C LEU A 202 4.13 34.45 -2.07
N PRO A 203 4.93 35.40 -1.51
CA PRO A 203 5.97 36.07 -2.29
C PRO A 203 7.11 35.08 -2.59
N VAL A 204 7.44 34.97 -3.86
CA VAL A 204 8.51 34.14 -4.38
C VAL A 204 9.44 34.97 -5.26
N LEU A 205 10.64 34.47 -5.45
CA LEU A 205 11.62 34.99 -6.39
C LEU A 205 11.69 34.06 -7.61
N ASP A 206 11.66 34.62 -8.80
CA ASP A 206 11.98 33.88 -10.02
C ASP A 206 13.51 33.73 -10.19
N ARG A 207 13.94 33.08 -11.29
CA ARG A 207 15.37 32.86 -11.58
C ARG A 207 16.17 34.15 -11.77
N GLU A 208 15.51 35.24 -12.14
CA GLU A 208 16.12 36.56 -12.33
C GLU A 208 16.10 37.38 -11.03
N GLY A 209 15.56 36.85 -9.95
CA GLY A 209 15.43 37.52 -8.65
C GLY A 209 14.25 38.51 -8.60
N LYS A 210 13.37 38.46 -9.56
CA LYS A 210 12.17 39.31 -9.57
C LYS A 210 11.13 38.72 -8.61
N LYS A 211 10.59 39.59 -7.77
CA LYS A 211 9.55 39.21 -6.80
C LYS A 211 8.18 39.13 -7.48
N THR A 212 7.51 38.01 -7.21
CA THR A 212 6.14 37.77 -7.70
C THR A 212 5.28 37.16 -6.56
N CYS A 213 3.96 37.19 -6.69
CA CYS A 213 3.04 36.63 -5.70
C CYS A 213 2.14 35.56 -6.37
N LEU A 214 2.42 34.30 -6.11
CA LEU A 214 1.80 33.17 -6.79
C LEU A 214 0.28 33.07 -6.56
N ILE A 215 -0.24 33.56 -5.44
CA ILE A 215 -1.66 33.50 -5.15
C ILE A 215 -2.44 34.50 -6.00
N LYS A 216 -1.90 35.73 -6.17
CA LYS A 216 -2.57 36.82 -6.88
C LYS A 216 -2.48 36.71 -8.39
N GLU A 217 -1.34 36.28 -8.94
CA GLU A 217 -1.10 36.25 -10.37
C GLU A 217 -1.93 35.23 -11.14
N LYS A 218 -2.36 34.14 -10.48
CA LYS A 218 -3.22 33.11 -11.08
C LYS A 218 -4.49 32.93 -10.25
N ALA A 219 -5.17 34.05 -9.92
CA ALA A 219 -6.43 34.00 -9.18
C ALA A 219 -7.48 33.20 -9.98
N GLY A 220 -8.30 32.43 -9.28
CA GLY A 220 -9.43 31.71 -9.88
C GLY A 220 -9.20 30.25 -10.24
N GLU A 221 -8.02 29.68 -9.95
CA GLU A 221 -7.73 28.25 -10.15
C GLU A 221 -7.24 27.59 -8.85
N ARG A 222 -7.44 26.29 -8.73
CA ARG A 222 -6.78 25.49 -7.68
C ARG A 222 -5.29 25.44 -7.94
N LYS A 223 -4.48 25.40 -6.87
CA LYS A 223 -3.02 25.32 -6.95
C LYS A 223 -2.47 24.30 -5.97
N LEU A 224 -1.43 23.59 -6.39
CA LEU A 224 -0.65 22.69 -5.54
C LEU A 224 0.72 23.33 -5.28
N PHE A 225 1.05 23.54 -4.01
CA PHE A 225 2.37 23.98 -3.55
C PHE A 225 3.06 22.82 -2.85
N ILE A 226 4.32 22.54 -3.21
CA ILE A 226 5.13 21.51 -2.55
C ILE A 226 6.46 22.15 -2.15
N TRP A 227 6.66 22.35 -0.84
CA TRP A 227 7.96 22.73 -0.27
C TRP A 227 8.85 21.51 -0.19
N LEU A 228 10.02 21.57 -0.80
CA LEU A 228 10.95 20.44 -0.93
C LEU A 228 12.15 20.61 0.00
N GLY A 229 12.52 19.58 0.72
CA GLY A 229 13.81 19.46 1.44
C GLY A 229 14.77 18.65 0.57
N ILE A 230 15.42 19.31 -0.39
CA ILE A 230 16.29 18.62 -1.35
C ILE A 230 17.44 17.90 -0.64
N GLY A 231 17.67 16.64 -1.00
CA GLY A 231 18.65 15.76 -0.35
C GLY A 231 18.09 14.98 0.85
N GLU A 232 16.83 15.21 1.24
CA GLU A 232 16.15 14.42 2.26
C GLU A 232 15.37 13.26 1.60
N GLU A 233 15.45 12.05 2.21
CA GLU A 233 14.77 10.86 1.70
C GLU A 233 13.26 11.05 1.45
N PRO A 234 12.48 11.71 2.35
CA PRO A 234 11.05 11.93 2.11
C PRO A 234 10.77 12.77 0.85
N THR A 235 11.62 13.74 0.54
CA THR A 235 11.51 14.55 -0.68
C THR A 235 11.80 13.74 -1.92
N GLU A 236 12.83 12.88 -1.91
CA GLU A 236 13.14 11.98 -3.02
C GLU A 236 11.96 11.04 -3.33
N HIS A 237 11.27 10.55 -2.31
CA HIS A 237 10.07 9.73 -2.50
C HIS A 237 8.93 10.51 -3.18
N VAL A 238 8.64 11.73 -2.75
CA VAL A 238 7.61 12.58 -3.38
C VAL A 238 7.97 12.92 -4.84
N LEU A 239 9.23 13.22 -5.12
CA LEU A 239 9.68 13.48 -6.49
C LEU A 239 9.55 12.24 -7.39
N ASN A 240 9.87 11.05 -6.89
CA ASN A 240 9.70 9.79 -7.61
C ASN A 240 8.21 9.47 -7.83
N GLU A 241 7.36 9.68 -6.82
CA GLU A 241 5.91 9.46 -6.94
C GLU A 241 5.28 10.46 -7.96
N LEU A 242 5.79 11.70 -8.06
CA LEU A 242 5.42 12.62 -9.14
C LEU A 242 5.77 12.05 -10.52
N LEU A 243 6.93 11.40 -10.69
CA LEU A 243 7.33 10.76 -11.93
C LEU A 243 6.50 9.52 -12.26
N GLU A 244 6.04 8.77 -11.25
CA GLU A 244 5.11 7.64 -11.42
C GLU A 244 3.72 8.12 -11.89
N GLU A 245 3.28 9.28 -11.42
CA GLU A 245 2.03 9.95 -11.82
C GLU A 245 2.24 10.96 -12.99
N GLU A 246 3.27 10.77 -13.81
CA GLU A 246 3.74 11.74 -14.83
C GLU A 246 2.63 12.28 -15.72
N GLU A 247 1.78 11.41 -16.27
CA GLU A 247 0.71 11.81 -17.19
C GLU A 247 -0.31 12.74 -16.49
N SER A 248 -0.72 12.39 -15.27
CA SER A 248 -1.63 13.19 -14.46
C SER A 248 -1.01 14.51 -14.03
N ALA A 249 0.25 14.50 -13.60
CA ALA A 249 0.99 15.68 -13.18
C ALA A 249 1.26 16.63 -14.36
N PHE A 250 1.68 16.10 -15.51
CA PHE A 250 1.94 16.89 -16.71
C PHE A 250 0.67 17.60 -17.20
N SER A 251 -0.49 16.96 -17.15
CA SER A 251 -1.77 17.57 -17.54
C SER A 251 -2.15 18.79 -16.69
N GLN A 252 -1.57 18.91 -15.49
CA GLN A 252 -1.84 19.96 -14.50
C GLN A 252 -0.60 20.81 -14.17
N LYS A 253 0.46 20.72 -14.96
CA LYS A 253 1.77 21.30 -14.69
C LYS A 253 1.75 22.79 -14.34
N ASP A 254 0.86 23.56 -14.97
CA ASP A 254 0.73 25.01 -14.76
C ASP A 254 0.12 25.37 -13.38
N LYS A 255 -0.48 24.37 -12.70
CA LYS A 255 -1.07 24.48 -11.37
C LYS A 255 -0.17 23.89 -10.26
N ILE A 256 0.98 23.28 -10.63
CA ILE A 256 1.93 22.66 -9.70
C ILE A 256 3.12 23.58 -9.50
N PHE A 257 3.38 23.95 -8.24
CA PHE A 257 4.44 24.84 -7.82
C PHE A 257 5.39 24.11 -6.88
N LEU A 258 6.59 23.81 -7.33
CA LEU A 258 7.66 23.27 -6.51
C LEU A 258 8.43 24.42 -5.87
N LEU A 259 8.63 24.38 -4.57
CA LEU A 259 9.24 25.43 -3.78
C LEU A 259 10.54 24.91 -3.15
N VAL A 260 11.65 25.49 -3.59
CA VAL A 260 13.00 25.13 -3.14
C VAL A 260 13.63 26.28 -2.34
N LYS A 261 14.62 25.97 -1.53
CA LYS A 261 15.31 26.98 -0.70
C LYS A 261 16.14 27.95 -1.55
N ASN A 262 16.77 27.44 -2.60
CA ASN A 262 17.52 28.20 -3.59
C ASN A 262 17.58 27.42 -4.91
N TYR A 263 17.89 28.11 -6.02
CA TYR A 263 17.95 27.50 -7.34
C TYR A 263 19.14 26.55 -7.58
N GLU A 264 20.16 26.55 -6.70
CA GLU A 264 21.27 25.59 -6.78
C GLU A 264 20.77 24.14 -6.52
N GLU A 265 19.65 23.99 -5.81
CA GLU A 265 18.99 22.71 -5.54
C GLU A 265 18.46 22.02 -6.80
N GLU A 266 18.33 22.73 -7.93
CA GLU A 266 18.02 22.12 -9.24
C GLU A 266 19.12 21.12 -9.70
N ALA A 267 20.31 21.17 -9.11
CA ALA A 267 21.36 20.20 -9.38
C ALA A 267 21.02 18.75 -8.95
N ASN A 268 19.99 18.57 -8.11
CA ASN A 268 19.49 17.24 -7.74
C ASN A 268 18.94 16.48 -8.96
N ASP A 269 19.41 15.23 -9.13
CA ASP A 269 19.11 14.45 -10.34
C ASP A 269 17.64 14.05 -10.47
N THR A 270 16.93 13.81 -9.35
CA THR A 270 15.50 13.48 -9.37
C THR A 270 14.66 14.70 -9.68
N LEU A 271 14.99 15.87 -9.08
CA LEU A 271 14.32 17.12 -9.37
C LEU A 271 14.48 17.51 -10.85
N LYS A 272 15.69 17.35 -11.43
CA LYS A 272 15.92 17.58 -12.87
C LYS A 272 14.96 16.76 -13.74
N LYS A 273 14.82 15.46 -13.45
CA LYS A 273 13.89 14.59 -14.19
C LYS A 273 12.44 15.08 -14.09
N VAL A 274 12.01 15.52 -12.91
CA VAL A 274 10.67 16.09 -12.70
C VAL A 274 10.49 17.36 -13.54
N LEU A 275 11.48 18.26 -13.52
CA LEU A 275 11.44 19.51 -14.29
C LEU A 275 11.45 19.28 -15.82
N GLU A 276 12.16 18.25 -16.30
CA GLU A 276 12.23 17.89 -17.71
C GLU A 276 10.94 17.20 -18.20
N ARG A 277 10.41 16.25 -17.42
CA ARG A 277 9.31 15.39 -17.86
C ARG A 277 7.93 15.97 -17.55
N ILE A 278 7.74 16.53 -16.35
CA ILE A 278 6.45 17.08 -15.90
C ILE A 278 6.34 18.59 -16.18
N GLN A 279 7.47 19.30 -16.12
CA GLN A 279 7.56 20.76 -16.34
C GLN A 279 6.71 21.60 -15.36
N PRO A 280 6.70 21.30 -14.05
CA PRO A 280 6.02 22.12 -13.07
C PRO A 280 6.72 23.49 -12.93
N GLN A 281 6.06 24.42 -12.24
CA GLN A 281 6.66 25.72 -11.94
C GLN A 281 7.62 25.59 -10.75
N LEU A 282 8.84 26.12 -10.86
CA LEU A 282 9.83 26.12 -9.78
C LEU A 282 10.11 27.54 -9.28
N TYR A 283 10.04 27.75 -7.97
CA TYR A 283 10.27 29.03 -7.34
C TYR A 283 11.02 28.93 -6.01
N CYS A 284 11.65 30.04 -5.60
CA CYS A 284 12.24 30.21 -4.27
C CYS A 284 11.34 31.15 -3.44
N PRO A 285 10.66 30.70 -2.39
CA PRO A 285 9.91 31.57 -1.51
C PRO A 285 10.85 32.60 -0.84
N GLU A 286 10.44 33.86 -0.75
CA GLU A 286 11.20 34.92 -0.08
C GLU A 286 11.50 34.53 1.39
N LYS A 287 10.54 33.82 2.02
CA LYS A 287 10.70 33.19 3.33
C LYS A 287 10.43 31.71 3.18
N PHE A 288 11.46 30.90 2.93
CA PHE A 288 11.32 29.46 2.76
C PHE A 288 10.64 28.79 3.97
N LEU A 289 10.92 29.23 5.18
CA LEU A 289 10.35 28.68 6.43
C LEU A 289 8.84 28.92 6.60
N THR A 290 8.13 29.49 5.62
CA THR A 290 6.66 29.57 5.66
C THR A 290 6.00 28.19 5.76
N TRP A 291 6.67 27.14 5.27
CA TRP A 291 6.19 25.77 5.37
C TRP A 291 5.99 25.30 6.82
N GLU A 292 6.81 25.78 7.79
CA GLU A 292 6.71 25.41 9.20
C GLU A 292 5.34 25.79 9.78
N GLN A 293 4.86 26.98 9.47
CA GLN A 293 3.54 27.45 9.93
C GLN A 293 2.40 26.65 9.31
N ILE A 294 2.57 26.22 8.06
CA ILE A 294 1.60 25.38 7.36
C ILE A 294 1.59 23.99 7.98
N ALA A 295 2.77 23.36 8.15
CA ALA A 295 2.90 22.04 8.75
C ALA A 295 2.32 22.00 10.18
N GLN A 296 2.56 23.04 11.01
CA GLN A 296 1.97 23.14 12.34
C GLN A 296 0.43 23.17 12.28
N LYS A 297 -0.15 23.94 11.37
CA LYS A 297 -1.59 23.98 11.18
C LYS A 297 -2.17 22.65 10.70
N LEU A 298 -1.40 21.90 9.91
CA LEU A 298 -1.77 20.55 9.45
C LEU A 298 -1.63 19.49 10.55
N GLY A 299 -0.96 19.79 11.66
CA GLY A 299 -0.82 18.88 12.80
C GLY A 299 0.61 18.42 13.09
N ASP A 300 1.62 18.86 12.33
CA ASP A 300 3.03 18.67 12.70
C ASP A 300 3.45 19.67 13.77
N GLU A 301 3.20 19.35 15.03
CA GLU A 301 3.49 20.23 16.17
C GLU A 301 4.97 20.68 16.22
N ASN A 302 5.87 19.89 15.71
CA ASN A 302 7.30 20.17 15.69
C ASN A 302 7.78 20.87 14.42
N ALA A 303 6.95 20.94 13.38
CA ALA A 303 7.25 21.53 12.06
C ALA A 303 8.64 21.14 11.52
N LYS A 304 8.96 19.84 11.52
CA LYS A 304 10.31 19.34 11.17
C LYS A 304 10.33 18.44 9.95
N ARG A 305 9.20 18.28 9.26
CA ARG A 305 9.06 17.28 8.20
C ARG A 305 8.79 17.93 6.87
N LEU A 306 9.80 18.01 6.05
CA LEU A 306 9.66 18.22 4.62
C LEU A 306 9.51 16.87 3.90
N PRO A 307 8.88 16.80 2.73
CA PRO A 307 8.21 17.90 2.04
C PRO A 307 6.87 18.29 2.70
N VAL A 308 6.39 19.50 2.44
CA VAL A 308 5.03 19.91 2.78
C VAL A 308 4.26 20.17 1.49
N GLY A 309 3.16 19.46 1.30
CA GLY A 309 2.24 19.63 0.19
C GLY A 309 0.96 20.34 0.65
N LEU A 310 0.48 21.29 -0.12
CA LEU A 310 -0.78 22.01 0.13
C LEU A 310 -1.51 22.27 -1.18
N VAL A 311 -2.72 21.76 -1.30
CA VAL A 311 -3.65 22.15 -2.36
C VAL A 311 -4.56 23.24 -1.82
N VAL A 312 -4.65 24.34 -2.54
CA VAL A 312 -5.55 25.47 -2.21
C VAL A 312 -6.63 25.63 -3.26
N ASN A 313 -7.79 26.10 -2.83
CA ASN A 313 -8.87 26.48 -3.73
C ASN A 313 -8.58 27.84 -4.42
N ARG A 314 -9.56 28.32 -5.17
CA ARG A 314 -9.50 29.60 -5.94
C ARG A 314 -9.23 30.83 -5.07
N ASP A 315 -9.61 30.77 -3.79
CA ASP A 315 -9.46 31.86 -2.83
C ASP A 315 -8.16 31.74 -2.00
N GLY A 316 -7.33 30.74 -2.27
CA GLY A 316 -6.11 30.45 -1.52
C GLY A 316 -6.34 29.70 -0.21
N LYS A 317 -7.57 29.18 0.05
CA LYS A 317 -7.89 28.38 1.22
C LYS A 317 -7.47 26.93 1.00
N GLY A 318 -6.85 26.31 1.99
CA GLY A 318 -6.44 24.90 1.95
C GLY A 318 -7.64 23.97 1.81
N ILE A 319 -7.51 22.98 0.94
CA ILE A 319 -8.50 21.91 0.71
C ILE A 319 -7.91 20.51 0.89
N TYR A 320 -6.59 20.37 0.78
CA TYR A 320 -5.84 19.16 1.10
C TYR A 320 -4.42 19.56 1.53
N GLY A 321 -3.86 18.88 2.52
CA GLY A 321 -2.50 19.15 2.97
C GLY A 321 -1.82 17.89 3.50
N THR A 322 -0.49 17.85 3.39
CA THR A 322 0.33 16.75 3.90
C THR A 322 1.71 17.27 4.30
N PHE A 323 2.38 16.57 5.22
CA PHE A 323 3.74 16.87 5.63
C PHE A 323 4.55 15.58 5.80
N GLY A 324 5.84 15.64 5.48
CA GLY A 324 6.66 14.46 5.33
C GLY A 324 6.23 13.62 4.13
N TYR A 325 6.73 12.38 4.03
CA TYR A 325 6.30 11.46 3.00
C TYR A 325 5.28 10.45 3.53
N ASN A 326 4.19 10.33 2.82
CA ASN A 326 3.19 9.28 2.99
C ASN A 326 2.90 8.67 1.62
N VAL A 327 2.96 7.35 1.52
CA VAL A 327 2.69 6.62 0.25
C VAL A 327 1.34 7.03 -0.33
N GLY A 328 1.30 7.37 -1.62
CA GLY A 328 0.11 7.83 -2.32
C GLY A 328 -0.28 9.30 -2.05
N SER A 329 0.58 10.09 -1.39
CA SER A 329 0.30 11.50 -1.11
C SER A 329 0.24 12.35 -2.37
N VAL A 330 1.09 12.07 -3.36
CA VAL A 330 1.07 12.76 -4.65
C VAL A 330 -0.21 12.47 -5.42
N HIS A 331 -0.62 11.21 -5.47
CA HIS A 331 -1.90 10.83 -6.08
C HIS A 331 -3.07 11.63 -5.48
N GLN A 332 -3.15 11.72 -4.15
CA GLN A 332 -4.18 12.50 -3.47
C GLN A 332 -4.09 14.01 -3.76
N MET A 333 -2.88 14.58 -3.75
CA MET A 333 -2.68 15.99 -4.13
C MET A 333 -3.19 16.27 -5.54
N LEU A 334 -2.87 15.41 -6.52
CA LEU A 334 -3.29 15.57 -7.92
C LEU A 334 -4.81 15.36 -8.08
N MET A 335 -5.42 14.45 -7.34
CA MET A 335 -6.88 14.25 -7.32
C MET A 335 -7.59 15.51 -6.82
N HIS A 336 -7.16 16.08 -5.69
CA HIS A 336 -7.73 17.32 -5.16
C HIS A 336 -7.45 18.54 -6.04
N LEU A 337 -6.34 18.54 -6.77
CA LEU A 337 -6.03 19.60 -7.74
C LEU A 337 -6.96 19.58 -8.96
N LYS A 338 -7.37 18.37 -9.39
CA LYS A 338 -8.22 18.13 -10.57
C LYS A 338 -9.70 18.39 -10.33
N ASN A 339 -10.23 18.04 -9.12
CA ASN A 339 -11.66 18.13 -8.84
C ASN A 339 -12.13 19.59 -8.81
N GLU A 340 -12.92 20.00 -9.79
CA GLU A 340 -13.47 21.37 -9.91
C GLU A 340 -14.86 21.54 -9.25
N ASN A 341 -15.43 20.47 -8.69
CA ASN A 341 -16.84 20.42 -8.29
C ASN A 341 -17.13 20.72 -6.80
N GLU A 342 -16.21 21.37 -6.06
CA GLU A 342 -16.46 21.88 -4.71
C GLU A 342 -16.14 23.37 -4.59
#